data_e46c46dec34bccf06dec417269191291
#
_entry.id   e46c46dec34bccf06dec417269191291
#
_cell.length_a   1.000
_cell.length_b   1.000
_cell.length_c   1.000
_cell.angle_alpha   90.00
_cell.angle_beta   90.00
_cell.angle_gamma   90.00
#
_symmetry.space_group_name_H-M   'P 1'
#
loop_
_entity.id
_entity.type
_entity.pdbx_description
1 polymer ?
#
loop_
_entity_poly.entity_id
_entity_poly.type
_entity_poly.pdbx_seq_one_letter_code
_entity_poly.pdbx_strand_id
1 'polypeptide(L)'
;MRQTARQLIENGVPAANTLFINREMTDLDFIKTYKDLDEIIKLYQAIIQPTGKVYIFIDEIQLIKDWEKTINSYSQDYTAEYELFISGSNSKLLSGELATLLSGRYVCFNVFPFSYQEYLMVTGKEQMKQSYLDYINSGGLPELFSLPNKLEIRQNYMSTIKDSILLRDIIQRYNIRDPKLL
;
A
#
# COMPACT_ATOMS: atom_id res chain seq x y z
N MET A 1 0.77 0.30 6.42
CA MET A 1 1.29 1.68 6.65
C MET A 1 0.60 2.44 7.79
N ARG A 2 -0.74 2.57 7.86
CA ARG A 2 -1.42 3.30 8.97
C ARG A 2 -1.12 2.73 10.36
N GLN A 3 -1.05 1.40 10.49
CA GLN A 3 -0.66 0.75 11.75
C GLN A 3 0.79 1.07 12.14
N THR A 4 1.70 1.08 11.19
CA THR A 4 3.11 1.45 11.41
C THR A 4 3.24 2.90 11.88
N ALA A 5 2.54 3.84 11.22
CA ALA A 5 2.51 5.24 11.64
C ALA A 5 1.96 5.39 13.07
N ARG A 6 0.84 4.69 13.38
CA ARG A 6 0.28 4.67 14.74
C ARG A 6 1.28 4.13 15.76
N GLN A 7 1.92 3.01 15.47
CA GLN A 7 2.88 2.37 16.37
C GLN A 7 4.10 3.27 16.63
N LEU A 8 4.57 4.01 15.64
CA LEU A 8 5.64 4.99 15.82
C LEU A 8 5.22 6.08 16.82
N ILE A 9 4.00 6.61 16.68
CA ILE A 9 3.47 7.63 17.60
C ILE A 9 3.28 7.05 19.01
N GLU A 10 2.73 5.86 19.14
CA GLU A 10 2.58 5.15 20.42
C GLU A 10 3.95 4.88 21.09
N ASN A 11 5.00 4.69 20.30
CA ASN A 11 6.38 4.52 20.77
C ASN A 11 7.12 5.85 21.02
N GLY A 12 6.43 6.99 21.00
CA GLY A 12 6.98 8.29 21.41
C GLY A 12 7.45 9.18 20.26
N VAL A 13 7.25 8.80 18.99
CA VAL A 13 7.48 9.71 17.86
C VAL A 13 6.42 10.81 17.89
N PRO A 14 6.80 12.10 17.89
CA PRO A 14 5.82 13.18 17.82
C PRO A 14 4.92 13.02 16.57
N ALA A 15 3.61 13.18 16.71
CA ALA A 15 2.70 13.12 15.57
C ALA A 15 3.07 14.14 14.48
N ALA A 16 3.61 15.28 14.88
CA ALA A 16 4.15 16.30 13.98
C ALA A 16 5.31 15.81 13.09
N ASN A 17 5.98 14.72 13.46
CA ASN A 17 7.06 14.12 12.68
C ASN A 17 6.57 13.02 11.72
N THR A 18 5.25 12.84 11.56
CA THR A 18 4.67 11.86 10.64
C THR A 18 3.84 12.56 9.59
N LEU A 19 4.16 12.35 8.32
CA LEU A 19 3.39 12.81 7.18
C LEU A 19 2.78 11.60 6.46
N PHE A 20 1.46 11.57 6.28
CA PHE A 20 0.76 10.50 5.60
C PHE A 20 0.03 11.02 4.35
N ILE A 21 0.44 10.56 3.19
CA ILE A 21 -0.10 10.92 1.88
C ILE A 21 -0.74 9.66 1.27
N ASN A 22 -2.07 9.67 1.12
CA ASN A 22 -2.79 8.63 0.39
C ASN A 22 -3.31 9.20 -0.93
N ARG A 23 -2.75 8.71 -2.04
CA ARG A 23 -3.06 9.21 -3.39
C ARG A 23 -4.45 8.83 -3.90
N GLU A 24 -5.17 7.93 -3.24
CA GLU A 24 -6.58 7.65 -3.55
C GLU A 24 -7.55 8.66 -2.92
N MET A 25 -7.10 9.50 -2.00
CA MET A 25 -7.94 10.54 -1.41
C MET A 25 -8.15 11.69 -2.40
N THR A 26 -9.41 12.10 -2.58
CA THR A 26 -9.78 13.19 -3.51
C THR A 26 -9.10 14.50 -3.20
N ASP A 27 -8.90 14.82 -1.91
CA ASP A 27 -8.24 16.04 -1.45
C ASP A 27 -6.75 16.09 -1.85
N LEU A 28 -6.15 14.94 -2.17
CA LEU A 28 -4.76 14.80 -2.59
C LEU A 28 -4.63 14.48 -4.08
N ASP A 29 -5.73 14.51 -4.85
CA ASP A 29 -5.73 14.18 -6.28
C ASP A 29 -4.89 15.15 -7.12
N PHE A 30 -4.59 16.34 -6.62
CA PHE A 30 -3.73 17.33 -7.28
C PHE A 30 -2.24 16.89 -7.34
N ILE A 31 -1.78 15.96 -6.49
CA ILE A 31 -0.40 15.46 -6.52
C ILE A 31 -0.24 14.50 -7.71
N LYS A 32 0.07 14.97 -8.89
CA LYS A 32 0.18 14.16 -10.12
C LYS A 32 1.62 13.80 -10.46
N THR A 33 2.58 14.60 -10.03
CA THR A 33 3.99 14.49 -10.41
C THR A 33 4.90 14.54 -9.18
N TYR A 34 6.16 14.14 -9.36
CA TYR A 34 7.19 14.28 -8.34
C TYR A 34 7.35 15.72 -7.82
N LYS A 35 7.06 16.73 -8.66
CA LYS A 35 7.15 18.15 -8.24
C LYS A 35 6.07 18.50 -7.24
N ASP A 36 4.84 18.05 -7.48
CA ASP A 36 3.72 18.28 -6.58
C ASP A 36 3.97 17.58 -5.24
N LEU A 37 4.53 16.35 -5.29
CA LEU A 37 4.93 15.61 -4.10
C LEU A 37 6.02 16.34 -3.30
N ASP A 38 7.02 16.84 -3.97
CA ASP A 38 8.10 17.61 -3.37
C ASP A 38 7.60 18.91 -2.73
N GLU A 39 6.67 19.60 -3.40
CA GLU A 39 6.02 20.82 -2.88
C GLU A 39 5.24 20.55 -1.59
N ILE A 40 4.46 19.48 -1.54
CA ILE A 40 3.70 19.09 -0.33
C ILE A 40 4.65 18.76 0.83
N ILE A 41 5.73 18.04 0.59
CA ILE A 41 6.70 17.73 1.65
C ILE A 41 7.36 19.02 2.17
N LYS A 42 7.73 19.93 1.28
CA LYS A 42 8.30 21.24 1.66
C LYS A 42 7.29 22.11 2.42
N LEU A 43 6.03 22.11 1.99
CA LEU A 43 4.97 22.84 2.67
C LEU A 43 4.75 22.28 4.09
N TYR A 44 4.71 20.97 4.24
CA TYR A 44 4.63 20.31 5.55
C TYR A 44 5.80 20.75 6.45
N GLN A 45 7.02 20.74 5.95
CA GLN A 45 8.20 21.17 6.69
C GLN A 45 8.12 22.65 7.12
N ALA A 46 7.65 23.51 6.20
CA ALA A 46 7.54 24.93 6.47
C ALA A 46 6.46 25.27 7.52
N ILE A 47 5.32 24.58 7.49
CA ILE A 47 4.18 24.83 8.37
C ILE A 47 4.35 24.11 9.71
N ILE A 48 4.68 22.83 9.70
CA ILE A 48 4.72 21.99 10.90
C ILE A 48 6.05 22.11 11.63
N GLN A 49 7.13 22.37 10.90
CA GLN A 49 8.49 22.51 11.43
C GLN A 49 8.91 21.34 12.35
N PRO A 50 8.79 20.09 11.85
CA PRO A 50 9.11 18.92 12.65
C PRO A 50 10.59 18.96 13.07
N THR A 51 10.89 18.45 14.26
CA THR A 51 12.26 18.42 14.79
C THR A 51 12.77 16.98 14.90
N GLY A 52 14.00 16.72 14.45
CA GLY A 52 14.58 15.37 14.42
C GLY A 52 14.08 14.56 13.24
N LYS A 53 14.03 13.23 13.41
CA LYS A 53 13.69 12.30 12.33
C LYS A 53 12.22 12.41 11.90
N VAL A 54 12.01 12.53 10.60
CA VAL A 54 10.69 12.65 9.96
C VAL A 54 10.34 11.35 9.23
N TYR A 55 9.13 10.87 9.43
CA TYR A 55 8.58 9.66 8.82
C TYR A 55 7.52 10.02 7.78
N ILE A 56 7.77 9.71 6.51
CA ILE A 56 6.88 10.03 5.40
C ILE A 56 6.28 8.75 4.84
N PHE A 57 4.97 8.65 4.85
CA PHE A 57 4.19 7.53 4.33
C PHE A 57 3.47 7.96 3.06
N ILE A 58 3.70 7.26 1.94
CA ILE A 58 3.06 7.54 0.66
C ILE A 58 2.39 6.27 0.17
N ASP A 59 1.05 6.28 0.17
CA ASP A 59 0.21 5.17 -0.26
C ASP A 59 -0.20 5.36 -1.72
N GLU A 60 -0.19 4.27 -2.51
CA GLU A 60 -0.46 4.25 -3.95
C GLU A 60 0.48 5.17 -4.76
N ILE A 61 1.79 5.07 -4.47
CA ILE A 61 2.81 5.97 -5.03
C ILE A 61 2.89 5.92 -6.57
N GLN A 62 2.50 4.78 -7.20
CA GLN A 62 2.50 4.64 -8.66
C GLN A 62 1.53 5.60 -9.37
N LEU A 63 0.61 6.23 -8.64
CA LEU A 63 -0.28 7.27 -9.18
C LEU A 63 0.43 8.62 -9.37
N ILE A 64 1.68 8.75 -8.92
CA ILE A 64 2.50 9.96 -9.03
C ILE A 64 3.55 9.72 -10.11
N LYS A 65 3.54 10.55 -11.15
CA LYS A 65 4.52 10.42 -12.24
C LYS A 65 5.93 10.79 -11.76
N ASP A 66 6.93 9.96 -12.12
CA ASP A 66 8.35 10.16 -11.80
C ASP A 66 8.64 10.28 -10.28
N TRP A 67 7.81 9.67 -9.44
CA TRP A 67 7.87 9.73 -7.97
C TRP A 67 9.24 9.37 -7.39
N GLU A 68 9.96 8.47 -8.06
CA GLU A 68 11.29 8.01 -7.66
C GLU A 68 12.30 9.14 -7.51
N LYS A 69 12.12 10.25 -8.24
CA LYS A 69 13.01 11.42 -8.16
C LYS A 69 12.92 12.08 -6.78
N THR A 70 11.71 12.24 -6.24
CA THR A 70 11.50 12.78 -4.89
C THR A 70 12.02 11.80 -3.85
N ILE A 71 11.68 10.50 -3.95
CA ILE A 71 12.17 9.51 -2.98
C ILE A 71 13.68 9.44 -2.94
N ASN A 72 14.35 9.41 -4.10
CA ASN A 72 15.81 9.42 -4.16
C ASN A 72 16.41 10.71 -3.57
N SER A 73 15.78 11.87 -3.79
CA SER A 73 16.23 13.14 -3.24
C SER A 73 16.23 13.11 -1.71
N TYR A 74 15.09 12.76 -1.10
CA TYR A 74 14.95 12.71 0.35
C TYR A 74 15.75 11.58 1.01
N SER A 75 15.93 10.44 0.34
CA SER A 75 16.74 9.34 0.85
C SER A 75 18.25 9.64 0.87
N GLN A 76 18.69 10.67 0.15
CA GLN A 76 20.07 11.12 0.06
C GLN A 76 20.32 12.47 0.77
N ASP A 77 19.31 13.02 1.41
CA ASP A 77 19.43 14.25 2.16
C ASP A 77 20.19 13.99 3.47
N TYR A 78 21.40 14.53 3.57
CA TYR A 78 22.23 14.44 4.77
C TYR A 78 22.00 15.60 5.75
N THR A 79 21.14 16.54 5.41
CA THR A 79 20.84 17.73 6.24
C THR A 79 19.67 17.47 7.18
N ALA A 80 18.83 16.47 6.87
CA ALA A 80 17.72 16.06 7.70
C ALA A 80 17.55 14.52 7.65
N GLU A 81 17.03 13.95 8.73
CA GLU A 81 16.79 12.50 8.82
C GLU A 81 15.37 12.16 8.33
N TYR A 82 15.29 11.49 7.20
CA TYR A 82 14.01 10.99 6.65
C TYR A 82 13.95 9.48 6.68
N GLU A 83 12.79 8.93 7.03
CA GLU A 83 12.43 7.55 6.79
C GLU A 83 11.18 7.50 5.93
N LEU A 84 11.29 6.86 4.75
CA LEU A 84 10.28 6.87 3.72
C LEU A 84 9.62 5.50 3.64
N PHE A 85 8.31 5.45 3.77
CA PHE A 85 7.48 4.27 3.60
C PHE A 85 6.60 4.48 2.38
N ILE A 86 6.79 3.65 1.37
CA ILE A 86 5.99 3.70 0.16
C ILE A 86 5.21 2.41 -0.01
N SER A 87 3.99 2.49 -0.51
CA SER A 87 3.21 1.33 -0.95
C SER A 87 2.63 1.54 -2.33
N GLY A 88 2.27 0.44 -2.95
CA GLY A 88 1.57 0.45 -4.21
C GLY A 88 1.24 -0.96 -4.68
N SER A 89 0.15 -1.07 -5.43
CA SER A 89 -0.38 -2.32 -5.97
C SER A 89 0.22 -2.70 -7.34
N ASN A 90 1.06 -1.84 -7.91
CA ASN A 90 1.57 -2.02 -9.26
C ASN A 90 2.78 -2.97 -9.31
N SER A 91 2.79 -3.88 -10.29
CA SER A 91 3.91 -4.79 -10.56
C SER A 91 5.23 -4.06 -10.92
N LYS A 92 5.21 -2.78 -11.29
CA LYS A 92 6.43 -1.98 -11.44
C LYS A 92 7.18 -1.81 -10.12
N LEU A 93 6.44 -1.76 -8.99
CA LEU A 93 7.04 -1.79 -7.65
C LEU A 93 7.53 -3.19 -7.24
N LEU A 94 7.08 -4.23 -7.95
CA LEU A 94 7.49 -5.63 -7.74
C LEU A 94 8.61 -6.06 -8.69
N SER A 95 8.91 -5.27 -9.71
CA SER A 95 9.91 -5.62 -10.72
C SER A 95 11.32 -5.21 -10.27
N GLY A 96 12.36 -5.89 -10.82
CA GLY A 96 13.75 -5.52 -10.63
C GLY A 96 14.09 -4.09 -11.05
N GLU A 97 13.19 -3.41 -11.77
CA GLU A 97 13.28 -1.99 -12.11
C GLU A 97 13.33 -1.08 -10.88
N LEU A 98 12.64 -1.49 -9.77
CA LEU A 98 12.68 -0.73 -8.52
C LEU A 98 14.11 -0.61 -7.96
N ALA A 99 14.91 -1.66 -8.08
CA ALA A 99 16.31 -1.65 -7.64
C ALA A 99 17.13 -0.59 -8.42
N THR A 100 16.84 -0.44 -9.71
CA THR A 100 17.47 0.58 -10.57
C THR A 100 16.95 1.97 -10.22
N LEU A 101 15.65 2.13 -10.08
CA LEU A 101 14.99 3.42 -9.79
C LEU A 101 15.42 4.00 -8.42
N LEU A 102 15.53 3.15 -7.40
CA LEU A 102 15.91 3.57 -6.04
C LEU A 102 17.37 3.28 -5.68
N SER A 103 18.21 2.95 -6.68
CA SER A 103 19.65 2.71 -6.48
C SER A 103 19.96 1.66 -5.40
N GLY A 104 19.08 0.68 -5.19
CA GLY A 104 19.23 -0.39 -4.20
C GLY A 104 19.10 0.03 -2.72
N ARG A 105 18.66 1.26 -2.45
CA ARG A 105 18.56 1.82 -1.09
C ARG A 105 17.17 1.64 -0.47
N TYR A 106 16.63 0.42 -0.48
CA TYR A 106 15.32 0.13 0.08
C TYR A 106 15.25 -1.28 0.64
N VAL A 107 14.28 -1.49 1.53
CA VAL A 107 13.87 -2.81 1.98
C VAL A 107 12.46 -3.06 1.48
N CYS A 108 12.24 -4.15 0.76
CA CYS A 108 10.94 -4.51 0.22
C CYS A 108 10.23 -5.51 1.13
N PHE A 109 9.00 -5.19 1.49
CA PHE A 109 8.10 -6.09 2.22
C PHE A 109 6.93 -6.47 1.33
N ASN A 110 6.80 -7.76 1.03
CA ASN A 110 5.64 -8.28 0.31
C ASN A 110 4.52 -8.59 1.32
N VAL A 111 3.37 -7.96 1.14
CA VAL A 111 2.18 -8.21 1.96
C VAL A 111 1.27 -9.17 1.21
N PHE A 112 1.12 -10.37 1.76
CA PHE A 112 0.25 -11.42 1.20
C PHE A 112 -1.10 -11.44 1.90
N PRO A 113 -2.13 -12.04 1.28
CA PRO A 113 -3.34 -12.44 2.00
C PRO A 113 -3.00 -13.35 3.19
N PHE A 114 -3.92 -13.49 4.14
CA PHE A 114 -3.70 -14.34 5.30
C PHE A 114 -3.32 -15.76 4.91
N SER A 115 -2.27 -16.26 5.52
CA SER A 115 -1.91 -17.69 5.52
C SER A 115 -2.98 -18.51 6.25
N TYR A 116 -2.97 -19.82 6.10
CA TYR A 116 -3.90 -20.70 6.85
C TYR A 116 -3.76 -20.55 8.36
N GLN A 117 -2.55 -20.33 8.88
CA GLN A 117 -2.36 -20.08 10.30
C GLN A 117 -3.00 -18.79 10.76
N GLU A 118 -2.81 -17.69 10.04
CA GLU A 118 -3.46 -16.42 10.32
C GLU A 118 -4.97 -16.51 10.20
N TYR A 119 -5.47 -17.28 9.21
CA TYR A 119 -6.89 -17.60 9.09
C TYR A 119 -7.45 -18.27 10.36
N LEU A 120 -6.76 -19.28 10.89
CA LEU A 120 -7.16 -19.95 12.13
C LEU A 120 -7.19 -18.97 13.30
N MET A 121 -6.18 -18.11 13.43
CA MET A 121 -6.09 -17.09 14.49
C MET A 121 -7.26 -16.10 14.42
N VAL A 122 -7.56 -15.56 13.23
CA VAL A 122 -8.62 -14.57 13.04
C VAL A 122 -10.01 -15.18 13.22
N THR A 123 -10.21 -16.45 12.82
CA THR A 123 -11.50 -17.13 12.88
C THR A 123 -11.74 -17.87 14.19
N GLY A 124 -10.72 -18.06 15.04
CA GLY A 124 -10.79 -18.86 16.25
C GLY A 124 -11.01 -20.36 15.98
N LYS A 125 -10.74 -20.84 14.77
CA LYS A 125 -10.91 -22.24 14.37
C LYS A 125 -9.71 -23.08 14.76
N GLU A 126 -9.95 -24.34 15.06
CA GLU A 126 -8.90 -25.32 15.27
C GLU A 126 -8.34 -25.84 13.93
N GLN A 127 -7.09 -26.30 13.97
CA GLN A 127 -6.44 -26.91 12.82
C GLN A 127 -7.03 -28.29 12.53
N MET A 128 -7.88 -28.39 11.52
CA MET A 128 -8.50 -29.64 11.09
C MET A 128 -8.77 -29.61 9.57
N LYS A 129 -9.06 -30.77 8.99
CA LYS A 129 -9.36 -30.91 7.56
C LYS A 129 -10.47 -29.98 7.11
N GLN A 130 -11.52 -29.83 7.92
CA GLN A 130 -12.67 -28.98 7.56
C GLN A 130 -12.27 -27.50 7.53
N SER A 131 -11.54 -27.01 8.54
CA SER A 131 -11.09 -25.61 8.55
C SER A 131 -10.12 -25.28 7.41
N TYR A 132 -9.32 -26.26 6.97
CA TYR A 132 -8.46 -26.11 5.80
C TYR A 132 -9.27 -26.01 4.50
N LEU A 133 -10.30 -26.84 4.34
CA LEU A 133 -11.21 -26.75 3.19
C LEU A 133 -11.97 -25.42 3.18
N ASP A 134 -12.41 -24.96 4.36
CA ASP A 134 -13.06 -23.65 4.50
C ASP A 134 -12.11 -22.52 4.05
N TYR A 135 -10.82 -22.58 4.46
CA TYR A 135 -9.80 -21.62 4.05
C TYR A 135 -9.59 -21.60 2.52
N ILE A 136 -9.46 -22.78 1.90
CA ILE A 136 -9.29 -22.87 0.44
C ILE A 136 -10.50 -22.26 -0.28
N ASN A 137 -11.71 -22.49 0.21
CA ASN A 137 -12.94 -22.00 -0.40
C ASN A 137 -13.18 -20.50 -0.16
N SER A 138 -12.78 -19.97 1.02
CA SER A 138 -13.01 -18.56 1.37
C SER A 138 -11.86 -17.64 0.95
N GLY A 139 -10.65 -18.19 0.82
CA GLY A 139 -9.43 -17.40 0.61
C GLY A 139 -8.95 -16.69 1.87
N GLY A 140 -7.86 -15.94 1.72
CA GLY A 140 -7.17 -15.25 2.83
C GLY A 140 -7.27 -13.72 2.79
N LEU A 141 -8.17 -13.12 2.00
CA LEU A 141 -8.30 -11.65 1.97
C LEU A 141 -8.85 -11.14 3.30
N PRO A 142 -8.14 -10.19 3.98
CA PRO A 142 -8.52 -9.73 5.32
C PRO A 142 -9.96 -9.19 5.42
N GLU A 143 -10.43 -8.44 4.43
CA GLU A 143 -11.78 -7.91 4.37
C GLU A 143 -12.88 -8.96 4.51
N LEU A 144 -12.65 -10.17 3.99
CA LEU A 144 -13.63 -11.26 4.07
C LEU A 144 -14.00 -11.63 5.51
N PHE A 145 -13.11 -11.35 6.47
CA PHE A 145 -13.32 -11.64 7.89
C PHE A 145 -14.08 -10.54 8.63
N SER A 146 -14.16 -9.35 8.02
CA SER A 146 -14.97 -8.23 8.51
C SER A 146 -16.40 -8.25 7.97
N LEU A 147 -16.67 -9.04 6.91
CA LEU A 147 -17.99 -9.14 6.31
C LEU A 147 -18.88 -10.11 7.09
N PRO A 148 -20.22 -9.90 7.05
CA PRO A 148 -21.18 -10.87 7.58
C PRO A 148 -20.92 -12.27 7.02
N ASN A 149 -21.05 -13.31 7.87
CA ASN A 149 -20.80 -14.69 7.49
C ASN A 149 -21.95 -15.26 6.63
N LYS A 150 -22.27 -14.59 5.52
CA LYS A 150 -23.24 -15.03 4.50
C LYS A 150 -22.48 -15.34 3.22
N LEU A 151 -22.66 -16.56 2.71
CA LEU A 151 -21.95 -17.04 1.53
C LEU A 151 -22.12 -16.11 0.32
N GLU A 152 -23.34 -15.66 0.08
CA GLU A 152 -23.68 -14.76 -1.04
C GLU A 152 -22.90 -13.43 -0.96
N ILE A 153 -22.80 -12.82 0.24
CA ILE A 153 -22.05 -11.55 0.41
C ILE A 153 -20.58 -11.76 0.10
N ARG A 154 -19.99 -12.85 0.57
CA ARG A 154 -18.59 -13.18 0.32
C ARG A 154 -18.30 -13.48 -1.15
N GLN A 155 -19.19 -14.22 -1.81
CA GLN A 155 -19.08 -14.51 -3.25
C GLN A 155 -19.19 -13.23 -4.08
N ASN A 156 -20.15 -12.36 -3.78
CA ASN A 156 -20.30 -11.08 -4.46
C ASN A 156 -19.08 -10.18 -4.27
N TYR A 157 -18.54 -10.13 -3.04
CA TYR A 157 -17.32 -9.39 -2.76
C TYR A 157 -16.12 -9.92 -3.57
N MET A 158 -15.91 -11.23 -3.59
CA MET A 158 -14.83 -11.86 -4.36
C MET A 158 -14.98 -11.63 -5.87
N SER A 159 -16.20 -11.68 -6.40
CA SER A 159 -16.47 -11.33 -7.80
C SER A 159 -16.12 -9.88 -8.09
N THR A 160 -16.54 -8.95 -7.22
CA THR A 160 -16.23 -7.52 -7.37
C THR A 160 -14.72 -7.26 -7.36
N ILE A 161 -13.97 -7.90 -6.47
CA ILE A 161 -12.49 -7.79 -6.44
C ILE A 161 -11.88 -8.34 -7.72
N LYS A 162 -12.30 -9.55 -8.14
CA LYS A 162 -11.84 -10.16 -9.39
C LYS A 162 -12.06 -9.22 -10.58
N ASP A 163 -13.27 -8.66 -10.71
CA ASP A 163 -13.63 -7.76 -11.79
C ASP A 163 -12.81 -6.46 -11.73
N SER A 164 -12.59 -5.93 -10.54
CA SER A 164 -11.74 -4.74 -10.33
C SER A 164 -10.29 -4.97 -10.74
N ILE A 165 -9.71 -6.12 -10.37
CA ILE A 165 -8.34 -6.50 -10.75
C ILE A 165 -8.25 -6.70 -12.27
N LEU A 166 -9.23 -7.40 -12.87
CA LEU A 166 -9.27 -7.60 -14.31
C LEU A 166 -9.35 -6.28 -15.07
N LEU A 167 -10.22 -5.36 -14.64
CA LEU A 167 -10.40 -4.07 -15.31
C LEU A 167 -9.20 -3.14 -15.12
N ARG A 168 -8.74 -2.94 -13.89
CA ARG A 168 -7.66 -1.99 -13.58
C ARG A 168 -6.28 -2.52 -13.99
N ASP A 169 -5.96 -3.74 -13.59
CA ASP A 169 -4.58 -4.21 -13.65
C ASP A 169 -4.27 -4.97 -14.93
N ILE A 170 -5.27 -5.52 -15.60
CA ILE A 170 -5.05 -6.32 -16.79
C ILE A 170 -5.56 -5.59 -18.03
N ILE A 171 -6.83 -5.25 -18.09
CA ILE A 171 -7.44 -4.70 -19.32
C ILE A 171 -6.88 -3.30 -19.62
N GLN A 172 -6.89 -2.39 -18.63
CA GLN A 172 -6.38 -1.02 -18.83
C GLN A 172 -4.88 -0.99 -19.06
N ARG A 173 -4.15 -1.82 -18.32
CA ARG A 173 -2.69 -1.85 -18.38
C ARG A 173 -2.14 -2.37 -19.68
N TYR A 174 -2.74 -3.45 -20.21
CA TYR A 174 -2.28 -4.10 -21.45
C TYR A 174 -3.09 -3.65 -22.67
N ASN A 175 -3.98 -2.64 -22.53
CA ASN A 175 -4.85 -2.14 -23.59
C ASN A 175 -5.58 -3.28 -24.33
N ILE A 176 -6.10 -4.26 -23.57
CA ILE A 176 -6.78 -5.42 -24.13
C ILE A 176 -8.11 -4.98 -24.74
N ARG A 177 -8.25 -5.10 -26.06
CA ARG A 177 -9.41 -4.65 -26.80
C ARG A 177 -10.64 -5.57 -26.62
N ASP A 178 -10.43 -6.84 -26.34
CA ASP A 178 -11.50 -7.81 -26.09
C ASP A 178 -11.32 -8.55 -24.75
N PRO A 179 -12.04 -8.12 -23.69
CA PRO A 179 -11.97 -8.75 -22.38
C PRO A 179 -12.45 -10.20 -22.33
N LYS A 180 -13.17 -10.68 -23.37
CA LYS A 180 -13.67 -12.05 -23.42
C LYS A 180 -12.58 -13.09 -23.73
N LEU A 181 -11.38 -12.63 -24.05
CA LEU A 181 -10.22 -13.48 -24.33
C LEU A 181 -9.39 -13.79 -23.06
N LEU A 182 -9.79 -13.27 -21.90
CA LEU A 182 -9.21 -13.52 -20.57
C LEU A 182 -10.07 -14.51 -19.79
#